data_c9f9ce24354704d48e33ccc69147e366
#
_entry.id   c9f9ce24354704d48e33ccc69147e366
#
_cell.length_a   1.000
_cell.length_b   1.000
_cell.length_c   1.000
_cell.angle_alpha   90.00
_cell.angle_beta   90.00
_cell.angle_gamma   90.00
#
_symmetry.space_group_name_H-M   'P 1'
#
loop_
_entity.id
_entity.type
_entity.pdbx_description
1 polymer ?
#
loop_
_entity_poly.entity_id
_entity_poly.type
_entity_poly.pdbx_seq_one_letter_code
_entity_poly.pdbx_strand_id
1 'polypeptide(L)'
;MAMDIYLIRHGETDWNKTKRLQGVTDIPLNACGIELAEKTAEGLKDVPFDRIYTSPLIRAKKTAEIIRGDRPVELVVTDGLKEISFGEYEGLCHEPEHYTIPKLGFRKFFEDPEHFETPPGGESLAHL
;
A
#
# COMPACT_ATOMS: atom_id res chain seq x y z
N MET A 1 -2.92 29.94 7.35
CA MET A 1 -1.87 29.20 6.63
C MET A 1 -2.48 27.93 6.05
N ALA A 2 -2.42 27.72 4.76
CA ALA A 2 -2.93 26.52 4.11
C ALA A 2 -1.82 25.45 4.04
N MET A 3 -2.21 24.18 4.20
CA MET A 3 -1.34 23.04 4.05
C MET A 3 -1.92 22.13 2.96
N ASP A 4 -1.12 21.81 1.95
CA ASP A 4 -1.49 20.87 0.90
C ASP A 4 -0.95 19.48 1.24
N ILE A 5 -1.83 18.49 1.18
CA ILE A 5 -1.48 17.09 1.42
C ILE A 5 -1.65 16.29 0.12
N TYR A 6 -0.60 15.63 -0.32
CA TYR A 6 -0.60 14.71 -1.45
C TYR A 6 -0.61 13.28 -0.93
N LEU A 7 -1.70 12.58 -1.14
CA LEU A 7 -1.82 11.16 -0.78
C LEU A 7 -1.58 10.30 -2.00
N ILE A 8 -0.54 9.48 -1.95
CA ILE A 8 -0.08 8.68 -3.09
C ILE A 8 -0.02 7.22 -2.68
N ARG A 9 -0.64 6.35 -3.50
CA ARG A 9 -0.52 4.91 -3.33
C ARG A 9 0.80 4.42 -3.94
N HIS A 10 1.39 3.37 -3.36
CA HIS A 10 2.57 2.71 -3.91
C HIS A 10 2.30 2.15 -5.33
N GLY A 11 3.38 1.93 -6.09
CA GLY A 11 3.31 1.32 -7.40
C GLY A 11 2.91 -0.17 -7.38
N GLU A 12 2.79 -0.78 -8.56
CA GLU A 12 2.38 -2.17 -8.71
C GLU A 12 3.44 -3.14 -8.15
N THR A 13 2.97 -4.20 -7.51
CA THR A 13 3.75 -5.37 -7.12
C THR A 13 3.25 -6.61 -7.88
N ASP A 14 4.00 -7.69 -7.87
CA ASP A 14 3.55 -8.95 -8.48
C ASP A 14 2.29 -9.50 -7.80
N TRP A 15 2.12 -9.24 -6.51
CA TRP A 15 0.90 -9.63 -5.80
C TRP A 15 -0.30 -8.77 -6.17
N ASN A 16 -0.13 -7.50 -6.53
CA ASN A 16 -1.21 -6.71 -7.14
C ASN A 16 -1.63 -7.32 -8.48
N LYS A 17 -0.66 -7.66 -9.32
CA LYS A 17 -0.90 -8.24 -10.64
C LYS A 17 -1.65 -9.58 -10.55
N THR A 18 -1.33 -10.40 -9.58
CA THR A 18 -1.96 -11.71 -9.36
C THR A 18 -3.15 -11.68 -8.40
N LYS A 19 -3.61 -10.48 -8.00
CA LYS A 19 -4.76 -10.27 -7.11
C LYS A 19 -4.63 -10.98 -5.76
N ARG A 20 -3.43 -10.98 -5.19
CA ARG A 20 -3.15 -11.52 -3.86
C ARG A 20 -3.18 -10.43 -2.81
N LEU A 21 -3.69 -10.76 -1.63
CA LEU A 21 -3.66 -9.85 -0.48
C LEU A 21 -2.22 -9.68 0.00
N GLN A 22 -1.79 -8.44 0.15
CA GLN A 22 -0.43 -8.12 0.60
C GLN A 22 -0.35 -7.83 2.09
N GLY A 23 -1.19 -6.95 2.59
CA GLY A 23 -1.16 -6.54 3.98
C GLY A 23 0.22 -6.05 4.40
N VAL A 24 0.76 -6.63 5.48
CA VAL A 24 2.09 -6.30 6.01
C VAL A 24 3.21 -7.13 5.38
N THR A 25 2.90 -8.11 4.54
CA THR A 25 3.92 -8.87 3.81
C THR A 25 4.73 -7.94 2.91
N ASP A 26 6.04 -8.03 3.02
CA ASP A 26 6.97 -7.06 2.42
C ASP A 26 7.33 -7.43 0.98
N ILE A 27 6.41 -7.15 0.07
CA ILE A 27 6.55 -7.42 -1.36
C ILE A 27 7.10 -6.18 -2.07
N PRO A 28 8.18 -6.29 -2.88
CA PRO A 28 8.76 -5.16 -3.60
C PRO A 28 7.90 -4.74 -4.79
N LEU A 29 8.17 -3.54 -5.30
CA LEU A 29 7.63 -3.10 -6.59
C LEU A 29 8.15 -4.02 -7.71
N ASN A 30 7.29 -4.31 -8.68
CA ASN A 30 7.72 -4.89 -9.94
C ASN A 30 8.18 -3.79 -10.92
N ALA A 31 8.60 -4.18 -12.13
CA ALA A 31 9.08 -3.23 -13.14
C ALA A 31 8.02 -2.16 -13.49
N CYS A 32 6.75 -2.55 -13.62
CA CYS A 32 5.65 -1.62 -13.85
C CYS A 32 5.45 -0.63 -12.71
N GLY A 33 5.58 -1.11 -11.46
CA GLY A 33 5.47 -0.27 -10.28
C GLY A 33 6.58 0.78 -10.20
N ILE A 34 7.80 0.40 -10.55
CA ILE A 34 8.95 1.31 -10.62
C ILE A 34 8.73 2.37 -11.71
N GLU A 35 8.35 1.95 -12.91
CA GLU A 35 8.07 2.87 -14.03
C GLU A 35 6.97 3.87 -13.67
N LEU A 36 5.90 3.41 -13.03
CA LEU A 36 4.81 4.28 -12.58
C LEU A 36 5.29 5.29 -11.53
N ALA A 37 6.12 4.87 -10.59
CA ALA A 37 6.71 5.77 -9.60
C ALA A 37 7.61 6.84 -10.25
N GLU A 38 8.38 6.46 -11.27
CA GLU A 38 9.21 7.40 -12.03
C GLU A 38 8.36 8.42 -12.80
N LYS A 39 7.27 7.98 -13.43
CA LYS A 39 6.32 8.88 -14.09
C LYS A 39 5.63 9.81 -13.11
N THR A 40 5.28 9.31 -11.93
CA THR A 40 4.70 10.12 -10.87
C THR A 40 5.71 11.17 -10.36
N ALA A 41 6.97 10.78 -10.19
CA ALA A 41 8.05 11.70 -9.83
C ALA A 41 8.20 12.83 -10.86
N GLU A 42 8.16 12.50 -12.14
CA GLU A 42 8.21 13.50 -13.22
C GLU A 42 7.01 14.45 -13.16
N GLY A 43 5.81 13.93 -12.93
CA GLY A 43 4.60 14.73 -12.78
C GLY A 43 4.61 15.65 -11.56
N LEU A 44 5.35 15.30 -10.53
CA LEU A 44 5.43 16.04 -9.26
C LEU A 44 6.74 16.84 -9.10
N LYS A 45 7.59 16.90 -10.11
CA LYS A 45 8.92 17.54 -10.00
C LYS A 45 8.90 19.00 -9.59
N ASP A 46 7.86 19.73 -9.98
CA ASP A 46 7.71 21.16 -9.67
C ASP A 46 6.88 21.42 -8.39
N VAL A 47 6.38 20.37 -7.73
CA VAL A 47 5.65 20.51 -6.47
C VAL A 47 6.66 20.61 -5.32
N PRO A 48 6.65 21.72 -4.56
CA PRO A 48 7.59 21.92 -3.44
C PRO A 48 7.10 21.16 -2.20
N PHE A 49 7.65 19.97 -1.96
CA PHE A 49 7.36 19.23 -0.73
C PHE A 49 8.26 19.69 0.42
N ASP A 50 7.67 19.91 1.59
CA ASP A 50 8.39 20.19 2.83
C ASP A 50 8.86 18.89 3.50
N ARG A 51 8.04 17.85 3.43
CA ARG A 51 8.32 16.51 3.97
C ARG A 51 7.61 15.44 3.17
N ILE A 52 8.17 14.23 3.21
CA ILE A 52 7.56 13.03 2.65
C ILE A 52 7.47 12.00 3.77
N TYR A 53 6.27 11.50 4.02
CA TYR A 53 6.02 10.41 4.96
C TYR A 53 5.76 9.12 4.20
N THR A 54 6.30 8.02 4.67
CA THR A 54 6.11 6.71 4.04
C THR A 54 5.97 5.59 5.07
N SER A 55 5.23 4.56 4.67
CA SER A 55 5.25 3.26 5.34
C SER A 55 6.66 2.65 5.26
N PRO A 56 7.07 1.83 6.24
CA PRO A 56 8.34 1.09 6.17
C PRO A 56 8.32 -0.06 5.14
N LEU A 57 7.15 -0.47 4.65
CA LEU A 57 7.06 -1.54 3.65
C LEU A 57 7.76 -1.14 2.37
N ILE A 58 8.56 -2.06 1.82
CA ILE A 58 9.48 -1.78 0.71
C ILE A 58 8.79 -1.16 -0.52
N ARG A 59 7.58 -1.61 -0.86
CA ARG A 59 6.82 -1.07 -1.99
C ARG A 59 6.47 0.41 -1.82
N ALA A 60 6.09 0.82 -0.62
CA ALA A 60 5.75 2.21 -0.30
C ALA A 60 7.00 3.07 -0.17
N LYS A 61 8.00 2.59 0.57
CA LYS A 61 9.26 3.29 0.78
C LYS A 61 9.99 3.54 -0.53
N LYS A 62 10.05 2.52 -1.40
CA LYS A 62 10.68 2.66 -2.72
C LYS A 62 9.95 3.67 -3.60
N THR A 63 8.62 3.65 -3.60
CA THR A 63 7.81 4.65 -4.31
C THR A 63 8.13 6.07 -3.82
N ALA A 64 8.20 6.26 -2.50
CA ALA A 64 8.52 7.56 -1.90
C ALA A 64 9.94 8.02 -2.24
N GLU A 65 10.92 7.13 -2.22
CA GLU A 65 12.32 7.42 -2.57
C GLU A 65 12.44 7.87 -4.04
N ILE A 66 11.74 7.20 -4.95
CA ILE A 66 11.72 7.55 -6.37
C ILE A 66 11.09 8.95 -6.57
N ILE A 67 9.95 9.21 -5.91
CA ILE A 67 9.25 10.50 -6.01
C ILE A 67 10.12 11.62 -5.43
N ARG A 68 10.80 11.39 -4.31
CA ARG A 68 11.73 12.37 -3.74
C ARG A 68 12.86 12.69 -4.72
N GLY A 69 13.44 11.66 -5.36
CA GLY A 69 14.60 11.82 -6.21
C GLY A 69 15.77 12.46 -5.47
N ASP A 70 16.45 13.41 -6.11
CA ASP A 70 17.61 14.10 -5.56
C ASP A 70 17.24 15.33 -4.70
N ARG A 71 15.95 15.57 -4.47
CA ARG A 71 15.51 16.75 -3.70
C ARG A 71 15.93 16.63 -2.23
N PRO A 72 16.38 17.75 -1.60
CA PRO A 72 16.80 17.76 -0.20
C PRO A 72 15.59 17.81 0.75
N VAL A 73 14.64 16.89 0.55
CA VAL A 73 13.44 16.78 1.36
C VAL A 73 13.59 15.60 2.31
N GLU A 74 13.24 15.80 3.59
CA GLU A 74 13.27 14.75 4.59
C GLU A 74 12.22 13.68 4.25
N LEU A 75 12.64 12.41 4.25
CA LEU A 75 11.77 11.27 4.11
C LEU A 75 11.63 10.60 5.47
N VAL A 76 10.42 10.66 6.04
CA VAL A 76 10.10 10.12 7.35
C VAL A 76 9.39 8.79 7.21
N VAL A 77 10.01 7.73 7.73
CA VAL A 77 9.41 6.40 7.78
C VAL A 77 8.59 6.26 9.05
N THR A 78 7.34 5.87 8.93
CA THR A 78 6.45 5.71 10.08
C THR A 78 5.59 4.46 9.98
N ASP A 79 5.51 3.70 11.07
CA ASP A 79 4.66 2.52 11.20
C ASP A 79 3.17 2.85 11.10
N GLY A 80 2.79 4.09 11.42
CA GLY A 80 1.41 4.55 11.32
C GLY A 80 0.82 4.54 9.90
N LEU A 81 1.67 4.39 8.88
CA LEU A 81 1.25 4.27 7.48
C LEU A 81 1.32 2.83 6.94
N LYS A 82 1.56 1.85 7.80
CA LYS A 82 1.49 0.44 7.37
C LYS A 82 0.08 0.07 6.91
N GLU A 83 0.02 -0.81 5.92
CA GLU A 83 -1.21 -1.47 5.51
C GLU A 83 -1.75 -2.32 6.65
N ILE A 84 -3.07 -2.53 6.69
CA ILE A 84 -3.69 -3.47 7.61
C ILE A 84 -3.13 -4.88 7.42
N SER A 85 -2.89 -5.60 8.51
CA SER A 85 -2.48 -6.99 8.44
C SER A 85 -3.67 -7.90 8.15
N PHE A 86 -3.58 -8.70 7.10
CA PHE A 86 -4.55 -9.74 6.77
C PHE A 86 -4.17 -11.13 7.33
N GLY A 87 -3.10 -11.20 8.13
CA GLY A 87 -2.68 -12.41 8.82
C GLY A 87 -2.49 -13.59 7.86
N GLU A 88 -3.13 -14.72 8.16
CA GLU A 88 -3.03 -15.94 7.36
C GLU A 88 -3.62 -15.81 5.94
N TYR A 89 -4.38 -14.76 5.65
CA TYR A 89 -4.93 -14.55 4.30
C TYR A 89 -3.98 -13.83 3.36
N GLU A 90 -2.86 -13.32 3.85
CA GLU A 90 -1.85 -12.70 3.00
C GLU A 90 -1.28 -13.72 2.00
N GLY A 91 -1.14 -13.31 0.75
CA GLY A 91 -0.73 -14.18 -0.36
C GLY A 91 -1.86 -14.95 -1.01
N LEU A 92 -3.05 -14.97 -0.42
CA LEU A 92 -4.22 -15.63 -1.01
C LEU A 92 -4.88 -14.73 -2.05
N CYS A 93 -5.46 -15.37 -3.09
CA CYS A 93 -6.10 -14.69 -4.19
C CYS A 93 -7.52 -14.27 -3.85
N HIS A 94 -7.86 -13.01 -4.14
CA HIS A 94 -9.20 -12.46 -3.96
C HIS A 94 -9.96 -12.24 -5.28
N GLU A 95 -9.41 -12.66 -6.41
CA GLU A 95 -10.09 -12.61 -7.69
C GLU A 95 -11.24 -13.61 -7.74
N PRO A 96 -12.46 -13.20 -8.16
CA PRO A 96 -13.64 -14.06 -8.11
C PRO A 96 -13.47 -15.43 -8.77
N GLU A 97 -12.75 -15.49 -9.89
CA GLU A 97 -12.55 -16.73 -10.67
C GLU A 97 -11.47 -17.65 -10.06
N HIS A 98 -10.57 -17.10 -9.23
CA HIS A 98 -9.44 -17.83 -8.64
C HIS A 98 -9.35 -17.63 -7.12
N TYR A 99 -10.51 -17.46 -6.49
CA TYR A 99 -10.60 -17.13 -5.07
C TYR A 99 -10.10 -18.27 -4.18
N THR A 100 -9.04 -18.02 -3.43
CA THR A 100 -8.41 -19.00 -2.54
C THR A 100 -8.58 -18.68 -1.05
N ILE A 101 -9.19 -17.56 -0.71
CA ILE A 101 -9.46 -17.19 0.68
C ILE A 101 -10.51 -18.13 1.26
N PRO A 102 -10.27 -18.77 2.44
CA PRO A 102 -11.13 -19.83 2.98
C PRO A 102 -12.57 -19.42 3.28
N LYS A 103 -12.81 -18.14 3.52
CA LYS A 103 -14.14 -17.62 3.87
C LYS A 103 -14.60 -16.57 2.85
N LEU A 104 -15.80 -16.76 2.29
CA LEU A 104 -16.45 -15.78 1.41
C LEU A 104 -16.68 -14.40 2.08
N GLY A 105 -16.65 -14.35 3.41
CA GLY A 105 -16.82 -13.13 4.20
C GLY A 105 -15.76 -12.05 3.95
N PHE A 106 -14.64 -12.36 3.28
CA PHE A 106 -13.64 -11.32 2.97
C PHE A 106 -14.20 -10.20 2.09
N ARG A 107 -15.20 -10.47 1.25
CA ARG A 107 -15.88 -9.43 0.46
C ARG A 107 -16.45 -8.30 1.33
N LYS A 108 -16.84 -8.61 2.57
CA LYS A 108 -17.33 -7.62 3.53
C LYS A 108 -16.29 -6.51 3.81
N PHE A 109 -15.01 -6.78 3.64
CA PHE A 109 -13.98 -5.74 3.77
C PHE A 109 -14.26 -4.52 2.88
N PHE A 110 -14.79 -4.76 1.68
CA PHE A 110 -15.11 -3.71 0.72
C PHE A 110 -16.59 -3.29 0.74
N GLU A 111 -17.49 -4.24 0.96
CA GLU A 111 -18.93 -4.06 0.77
C GLU A 111 -19.67 -3.75 2.08
N ASP A 112 -19.15 -4.26 3.21
CA ASP A 112 -19.78 -4.15 4.53
C ASP A 112 -18.71 -4.22 5.63
N PRO A 113 -17.84 -3.20 5.74
CA PRO A 113 -16.69 -3.25 6.65
C PRO A 113 -17.07 -3.36 8.12
N GLU A 114 -18.26 -2.92 8.51
CA GLU A 114 -18.75 -3.04 9.89
C GLU A 114 -18.90 -4.50 10.34
N HIS A 115 -19.19 -5.40 9.39
CA HIS A 115 -19.37 -6.83 9.64
C HIS A 115 -18.18 -7.67 9.12
N PHE A 116 -17.07 -7.03 8.82
CA PHE A 116 -15.87 -7.73 8.40
C PHE A 116 -15.24 -8.48 9.58
N GLU A 117 -15.03 -9.77 9.39
CA GLU A 117 -14.35 -10.61 10.38
C GLU A 117 -12.84 -10.54 10.20
N THR A 118 -12.12 -10.26 11.29
CA THR A 118 -10.66 -10.24 11.27
C THR A 118 -10.09 -11.59 10.84
N PRO A 119 -9.21 -11.64 9.84
CA PRO A 119 -8.53 -12.88 9.47
C PRO A 119 -7.70 -13.44 10.62
N PRO A 120 -7.50 -14.77 10.69
CA PRO A 120 -6.63 -15.36 11.72
C PRO A 120 -5.22 -14.73 11.67
N GLY A 121 -4.75 -14.26 12.83
CA GLY A 121 -3.46 -13.58 12.94
C GLY A 121 -3.42 -12.18 12.32
N GLY A 122 -4.54 -11.69 11.82
CA GLY A 122 -4.65 -10.37 11.21
C GLY A 122 -5.05 -9.28 12.19
N GLU A 123 -5.26 -8.08 11.64
CA GLU A 123 -5.64 -6.87 12.36
C GLU A 123 -7.12 -6.56 12.12
N SER A 124 -7.83 -6.11 13.16
CA SER A 124 -9.20 -5.64 13.01
C SER A 124 -9.25 -4.23 12.46
N LEU A 125 -10.34 -3.88 11.76
CA LEU A 125 -10.55 -2.51 11.29
C LEU A 125 -10.64 -1.51 12.47
N ALA A 126 -11.14 -1.95 13.61
CA ALA A 126 -11.21 -1.11 14.81
C ALA A 126 -9.83 -0.81 15.42
N HIS A 127 -8.84 -1.69 15.18
CA HIS A 127 -7.47 -1.49 15.65
C HIS A 127 -6.66 -0.58 14.71
N LEU A 128 -6.99 -0.60 13.43
CA LEU A 128 -6.33 0.23 12.42
C LEU A 128 -6.46 1.73 12.74
#